data_f750b523854383f7cfa74ee32ce10eac
#
_entry.id   f750b523854383f7cfa74ee32ce10eac
#
_cell.length_a   1.000
_cell.length_b   1.000
_cell.length_c   1.000
_cell.angle_alpha   90.00
_cell.angle_beta   90.00
_cell.angle_gamma   90.00
#
_symmetry.space_group_name_H-M   'P 1'
#
loop_
_entity.id
_entity.type
_entity.pdbx_description
1 polymer ?
#
loop_
_entity_poly.entity_id
_entity_poly.type
_entity_poly.pdbx_seq_one_letter_code
_entity_poly.pdbx_strand_id
1 'polypeptide(L)'
;MAKGLHAQEVRAFSARLKQALEAAGVRPSPAVVASEFNLRYWGKSITAHTARAWLAGLAIPTQDKIRTLSAWLHVNPDELRFGARSGPVLAMDSGTLESVLNLQDRQMLAQYLALPVGHRKTVQEVVAALAVAAAHAQQAEAASRPVDQPPK
;
A
#
# COMPACT_ATOMS: atom_id res chain seq x y z
N MET A 1 16.36 19.89 6.52
CA MET A 1 15.12 19.16 6.87
C MET A 1 14.88 17.91 6.03
N ALA A 2 15.19 17.90 4.73
CA ALA A 2 15.01 16.71 3.86
C ALA A 2 15.88 15.49 4.23
N LYS A 3 17.07 15.67 4.80
CA LYS A 3 17.96 14.56 5.18
C LYS A 3 17.41 13.69 6.33
N GLY A 4 16.64 14.25 7.24
CA GLY A 4 16.05 13.50 8.36
C GLY A 4 14.91 12.58 7.93
N LEU A 5 14.04 13.04 7.03
CA LEU A 5 12.94 12.25 6.49
C LEU A 5 13.44 11.06 5.68
N HIS A 6 14.45 11.26 4.84
CA HIS A 6 15.05 10.20 4.05
C HIS A 6 15.70 9.12 4.94
N ALA A 7 16.43 9.53 5.97
CA ALA A 7 17.03 8.58 6.93
C ALA A 7 15.98 7.76 7.68
N GLN A 8 14.84 8.36 8.02
CA GLN A 8 13.72 7.67 8.66
C GLN A 8 13.06 6.66 7.71
N GLU A 9 12.84 7.05 6.45
CA GLU A 9 12.29 6.16 5.42
C GLU A 9 13.17 4.93 5.17
N VAL A 10 14.49 5.12 5.06
CA VAL A 10 15.44 4.03 4.82
C VAL A 10 15.47 3.03 5.99
N ARG A 11 15.43 3.54 7.22
CA ARG A 11 15.35 2.70 8.43
C ARG A 11 14.02 1.95 8.53
N ALA A 12 12.91 2.62 8.25
CA ALA A 12 11.60 2.00 8.24
C ALA A 12 11.48 0.91 7.17
N PHE A 13 12.03 1.14 5.98
CA PHE A 13 12.14 0.11 4.93
C PHE A 13 12.97 -1.09 5.41
N SER A 14 14.13 -0.88 6.02
CA SER A 14 15.00 -1.93 6.56
C SER A 14 14.27 -2.80 7.59
N ALA A 15 13.51 -2.20 8.49
CA ALA A 15 12.73 -2.92 9.49
C ALA A 15 11.67 -3.81 8.84
N ARG A 16 10.91 -3.29 7.86
CA ARG A 16 9.91 -4.06 7.10
C ARG A 16 10.54 -5.19 6.29
N LEU A 17 11.68 -4.94 5.65
CA LEU A 17 12.40 -5.95 4.90
C LEU A 17 12.85 -7.11 5.80
N LYS A 18 13.41 -6.81 6.98
CA LYS A 18 13.79 -7.84 7.95
C LYS A 18 12.60 -8.66 8.42
N GLN A 19 11.52 -8.01 8.77
CA GLN A 19 10.28 -8.67 9.18
C GLN A 19 9.72 -9.57 8.08
N ALA A 20 9.73 -9.14 6.83
CA ALA A 20 9.29 -9.94 5.69
C ALA A 20 10.19 -11.15 5.45
N LEU A 21 11.52 -11.00 5.60
CA LEU A 21 12.48 -12.11 5.52
C LEU A 21 12.25 -13.15 6.62
N GLU A 22 12.07 -12.70 7.85
CA GLU A 22 11.80 -13.59 9.00
C GLU A 22 10.47 -14.33 8.82
N ALA A 23 9.42 -13.65 8.35
CA ALA A 23 8.13 -14.26 8.04
C ALA A 23 8.22 -15.30 6.92
N ALA A 24 9.13 -15.12 5.96
CA ALA A 24 9.43 -16.08 4.90
C ALA A 24 10.40 -17.19 5.33
N GLY A 25 10.85 -17.22 6.60
CA GLY A 25 11.81 -18.17 7.11
C GLY A 25 13.25 -17.98 6.60
N VAL A 26 13.56 -16.80 6.09
CA VAL A 26 14.87 -16.45 5.52
C VAL A 26 15.68 -15.65 6.53
N ARG A 27 16.91 -16.09 6.80
CA ARG A 27 17.82 -15.30 7.66
C ARG A 27 18.11 -13.93 7.03
N PRO A 28 18.00 -12.83 7.78
CA PRO A 28 18.35 -11.49 7.29
C PRO A 28 19.89 -11.30 7.24
N SER A 29 20.55 -12.16 6.50
CA SER A 29 21.99 -12.13 6.25
C SER A 29 22.29 -11.53 4.87
N PRO A 30 23.24 -10.57 4.76
CA PRO A 30 23.56 -9.96 3.48
C PRO A 30 23.94 -10.94 2.37
N ALA A 31 24.70 -11.98 2.71
CA ALA A 31 25.09 -13.00 1.75
C ALA A 31 23.90 -13.85 1.28
N VAL A 32 23.06 -14.29 2.21
CA VAL A 32 21.85 -15.07 1.90
C VAL A 32 20.87 -14.25 1.07
N VAL A 33 20.60 -13.02 1.48
CA VAL A 33 19.70 -12.13 0.75
C VAL A 33 20.20 -11.85 -0.67
N ALA A 34 21.49 -11.59 -0.85
CA ALA A 34 22.08 -11.39 -2.17
C ALA A 34 21.96 -12.64 -3.06
N SER A 35 22.28 -13.82 -2.50
CA SER A 35 22.21 -15.09 -3.22
C SER A 35 20.77 -15.41 -3.66
N GLU A 36 19.84 -15.41 -2.72
CA GLU A 36 18.43 -15.72 -2.97
C GLU A 36 17.75 -14.70 -3.91
N PHE A 37 18.09 -13.42 -3.77
CA PHE A 37 17.60 -12.37 -4.65
C PHE A 37 18.09 -12.58 -6.09
N ASN A 38 19.39 -12.85 -6.27
CA ASN A 38 19.99 -13.02 -7.59
C ASN A 38 19.46 -14.24 -8.35
N LEU A 39 18.98 -15.27 -7.66
CA LEU A 39 18.31 -16.40 -8.28
C LEU A 39 16.98 -16.04 -8.95
N ARG A 40 16.35 -14.96 -8.52
CA ARG A 40 15.01 -14.52 -8.95
C ARG A 40 15.01 -13.26 -9.79
N TYR A 41 16.12 -12.52 -9.76
CA TYR A 41 16.23 -11.23 -10.45
C TYR A 41 16.94 -11.38 -11.80
N TRP A 42 16.27 -10.99 -12.86
CA TRP A 42 16.77 -11.10 -14.24
C TRP A 42 17.71 -9.96 -14.68
N GLY A 43 17.92 -8.96 -13.81
CA GLY A 43 18.81 -7.83 -14.07
C GLY A 43 20.23 -8.05 -13.54
N LYS A 44 20.98 -6.96 -13.42
CA LYS A 44 22.32 -6.99 -12.86
C LYS A 44 22.31 -7.48 -11.41
N SER A 45 23.03 -8.54 -11.14
CA SER A 45 23.17 -9.13 -9.79
C SER A 45 23.59 -8.10 -8.76
N ILE A 46 23.05 -8.23 -7.56
CA ILE A 46 23.45 -7.44 -6.41
C ILE A 46 24.58 -8.14 -5.64
N THR A 47 25.39 -7.38 -4.93
CA THR A 47 26.42 -7.88 -4.05
C THR A 47 25.92 -8.00 -2.62
N ALA A 48 26.62 -8.77 -1.77
CA ALA A 48 26.35 -8.81 -0.34
C ALA A 48 26.49 -7.42 0.32
N HIS A 49 27.33 -6.54 -0.22
CA HIS A 49 27.44 -5.15 0.23
C HIS A 49 26.13 -4.37 -0.02
N THR A 50 25.54 -4.52 -1.20
CA THR A 50 24.24 -3.91 -1.53
C THR A 50 23.12 -4.42 -0.62
N ALA A 51 23.05 -5.75 -0.40
CA ALA A 51 22.09 -6.35 0.53
C ALA A 51 22.29 -5.85 1.96
N ARG A 52 23.54 -5.70 2.40
CA ARG A 52 23.88 -5.11 3.71
C ARG A 52 23.36 -3.68 3.84
N ALA A 53 23.51 -2.85 2.80
CA ALA A 53 23.00 -1.48 2.81
C ALA A 53 21.48 -1.43 2.98
N TRP A 54 20.73 -2.35 2.36
CA TRP A 54 19.30 -2.47 2.54
C TRP A 54 18.90 -2.89 3.95
N LEU A 55 19.60 -3.90 4.49
CA LEU A 55 19.33 -4.42 5.84
C LEU A 55 19.79 -3.47 6.95
N ALA A 56 20.80 -2.65 6.70
CA ALA A 56 21.29 -1.66 7.65
C ALA A 56 20.51 -0.33 7.63
N GLY A 57 19.56 -0.17 6.70
CA GLY A 57 18.82 1.09 6.55
C GLY A 57 19.69 2.23 6.03
N LEU A 58 20.58 1.92 5.10
CA LEU A 58 21.47 2.89 4.43
C LEU A 58 21.01 3.22 3.01
N ALA A 59 20.28 2.33 2.37
CA ALA A 59 19.77 2.52 1.02
C ALA A 59 18.41 1.81 0.84
N ILE A 60 17.62 2.33 -0.08
CA ILE A 60 16.37 1.69 -0.55
C ILE A 60 16.64 1.14 -1.95
N PRO A 61 16.20 -0.08 -2.26
CA PRO A 61 16.28 -0.64 -3.62
C PRO A 61 15.51 0.18 -4.64
N THR A 62 15.90 0.09 -5.89
CA THR A 62 15.11 0.61 -7.02
C THR A 62 13.79 -0.15 -7.16
N GLN A 63 12.81 0.43 -7.85
CA GLN A 63 11.45 -0.11 -7.94
C GLN A 63 11.41 -1.53 -8.54
N ASP A 64 12.24 -1.82 -9.53
CA ASP A 64 12.40 -3.14 -10.13
C ASP A 64 12.85 -4.20 -9.10
N LYS A 65 13.79 -3.84 -8.24
CA LYS A 65 14.29 -4.71 -7.16
C LYS A 65 13.26 -4.88 -6.04
N ILE A 66 12.51 -3.85 -5.73
CA ILE A 66 11.40 -3.92 -4.76
C ILE A 66 10.33 -4.90 -5.25
N ARG A 67 9.97 -4.88 -6.54
CA ARG A 67 9.03 -5.83 -7.13
C ARG A 67 9.53 -7.28 -7.00
N THR A 68 10.82 -7.52 -7.26
CA THR A 68 11.42 -8.85 -7.10
C THR A 68 11.42 -9.31 -5.64
N LEU A 69 11.78 -8.43 -4.70
CA LEU A 69 11.70 -8.70 -3.25
C LEU A 69 10.28 -9.03 -2.82
N SER A 70 9.31 -8.26 -3.29
CA SER A 70 7.90 -8.44 -2.97
C SER A 70 7.34 -9.74 -3.50
N ALA A 71 7.66 -10.10 -4.74
CA ALA A 71 7.28 -11.38 -5.32
C ALA A 71 7.90 -12.56 -4.57
N TRP A 72 9.17 -12.44 -4.17
CA TRP A 72 9.87 -13.47 -3.41
C TRP A 72 9.33 -13.64 -2.00
N LEU A 73 9.08 -12.53 -1.29
CA LEU A 73 8.66 -12.54 0.10
C LEU A 73 7.13 -12.56 0.28
N HIS A 74 6.36 -12.59 -0.82
CA HIS A 74 4.89 -12.54 -0.83
C HIS A 74 4.30 -11.36 -0.07
N VAL A 75 4.91 -10.18 -0.21
CA VAL A 75 4.45 -8.91 0.38
C VAL A 75 4.10 -7.91 -0.72
N ASN A 76 3.25 -6.94 -0.39
CA ASN A 76 2.91 -5.87 -1.34
C ASN A 76 4.12 -4.94 -1.54
N PRO A 77 4.50 -4.58 -2.81
CA PRO A 77 5.63 -3.68 -3.10
C PRO A 77 5.50 -2.31 -2.44
N ASP A 78 4.31 -1.73 -2.45
CA ASP A 78 4.05 -0.42 -1.86
C ASP A 78 4.10 -0.47 -0.34
N GLU A 79 3.59 -1.55 0.24
CA GLU A 79 3.67 -1.79 1.68
C GLU A 79 5.12 -2.02 2.14
N LEU A 80 5.90 -2.77 1.38
CA LEU A 80 7.33 -2.96 1.64
C LEU A 80 8.09 -1.64 1.57
N ARG A 81 7.80 -0.81 0.56
CA ARG A 81 8.48 0.46 0.31
C ARG A 81 8.09 1.56 1.28
N PHE A 82 6.80 1.76 1.49
CA PHE A 82 6.24 2.91 2.20
C PHE A 82 5.61 2.56 3.55
N GLY A 83 5.40 1.27 3.83
CA GLY A 83 4.65 0.78 4.99
C GLY A 83 3.15 0.80 4.76
N ALA A 84 2.41 0.16 5.66
CA ALA A 84 0.96 0.22 5.66
C ALA A 84 0.54 1.68 5.87
N ARG A 85 -0.06 2.28 4.86
CA ARG A 85 -0.59 3.64 4.95
C ARG A 85 -1.84 3.60 5.82
N SER A 86 -1.77 4.16 7.01
CA SER A 86 -2.93 4.53 7.79
C SER A 86 -3.57 5.78 7.19
N GLY A 87 -4.29 5.63 6.09
CA GLY A 87 -5.02 6.69 5.42
C GLY A 87 -6.03 6.11 4.44
N PRO A 88 -7.14 6.79 4.14
CA PRO A 88 -8.17 6.30 3.24
C PRO A 88 -7.66 6.34 1.81
N VAL A 89 -6.91 5.36 1.38
CA VAL A 89 -6.46 5.19 0.00
C VAL A 89 -6.62 3.75 -0.40
N LEU A 90 -7.49 3.54 -1.28
CA LEU A 90 -7.66 2.57 -2.37
C LEU A 90 -6.37 1.79 -2.78
N ALA A 91 -5.71 1.12 -1.84
CA ALA A 91 -4.87 -0.02 -2.09
C ALA A 91 -5.64 -1.23 -1.56
N MET A 92 -6.53 -1.70 -2.40
CA MET A 92 -7.39 -2.83 -2.13
C MET A 92 -6.55 -4.10 -2.16
N ASP A 93 -5.99 -4.43 -1.03
CA ASP A 93 -5.59 -5.79 -0.76
C ASP A 93 -6.87 -6.61 -0.54
N SER A 94 -7.02 -7.70 -1.29
CA SER A 94 -8.26 -8.50 -1.32
C SER A 94 -8.76 -8.95 0.06
N GLY A 95 -7.89 -9.00 1.08
CA GLY A 95 -8.25 -9.34 2.45
C GLY A 95 -8.89 -8.20 3.24
N THR A 96 -8.58 -6.94 2.89
CA THR A 96 -9.09 -5.77 3.61
C THR A 96 -10.50 -5.39 3.13
N LEU A 97 -10.82 -5.64 1.87
CA LEU A 97 -12.17 -5.46 1.32
C LEU A 97 -13.18 -6.38 1.99
N GLU A 98 -12.82 -7.64 2.19
CA GLU A 98 -13.72 -8.60 2.82
C GLU A 98 -14.04 -8.26 4.28
N SER A 99 -13.15 -7.58 4.99
CA SER A 99 -13.38 -7.18 6.38
C SER A 99 -14.19 -5.89 6.53
N VAL A 100 -14.18 -5.02 5.53
CA VAL A 100 -14.90 -3.74 5.54
C VAL A 100 -16.29 -3.86 4.92
N LEU A 101 -16.46 -4.75 3.94
CA LEU A 101 -17.73 -4.95 3.26
C LEU A 101 -18.68 -5.83 4.08
N ASN A 102 -19.86 -5.31 4.39
CA ASN A 102 -20.94 -6.12 4.93
C ASN A 102 -21.49 -7.11 3.88
N LEU A 103 -22.34 -8.03 4.30
CA LEU A 103 -22.91 -9.04 3.40
C LEU A 103 -23.67 -8.44 2.21
N GLN A 104 -24.35 -7.32 2.45
CA GLN A 104 -25.13 -6.61 1.44
C GLN A 104 -24.23 -5.94 0.39
N ASP A 105 -23.12 -5.36 0.82
CA ASP A 105 -22.11 -4.77 -0.09
C ASP A 105 -21.47 -5.83 -0.99
N ARG A 106 -21.19 -7.01 -0.44
CA ARG A 106 -20.64 -8.16 -1.19
C ARG A 106 -21.63 -8.67 -2.24
N GLN A 107 -22.91 -8.74 -1.91
CA GLN A 107 -23.96 -9.14 -2.84
C GLN A 107 -24.09 -8.11 -3.97
N MET A 108 -24.07 -6.82 -3.64
CA MET A 108 -24.10 -5.74 -4.64
C MET A 108 -22.91 -5.82 -5.59
N LEU A 109 -21.71 -6.03 -5.05
CA LEU A 109 -20.49 -6.16 -5.86
C LEU A 109 -20.55 -7.39 -6.78
N ALA A 110 -21.06 -8.53 -6.29
CA ALA A 110 -21.25 -9.72 -7.10
C ALA A 110 -22.24 -9.48 -8.25
N GLN A 111 -23.36 -8.81 -7.99
CA GLN A 111 -24.34 -8.41 -9.01
C GLN A 111 -23.73 -7.45 -10.04
N TYR A 112 -22.96 -6.47 -9.58
CA TYR A 112 -22.25 -5.54 -10.47
C TYR A 112 -21.28 -6.29 -11.41
N LEU A 113 -20.52 -7.24 -10.89
CA LEU A 113 -19.57 -8.03 -11.68
C LEU A 113 -20.28 -9.00 -12.66
N ALA A 114 -21.52 -9.39 -12.39
CA ALA A 114 -22.32 -10.20 -13.30
C ALA A 114 -22.94 -9.40 -14.44
N LEU A 115 -22.98 -8.07 -14.35
CA LEU A 115 -23.54 -7.22 -15.39
C LEU A 115 -22.69 -7.22 -16.67
N PRO A 116 -23.31 -7.12 -17.87
CA PRO A 116 -22.60 -6.84 -19.11
C PRO A 116 -21.82 -5.52 -19.04
N VAL A 117 -20.72 -5.41 -19.79
CA VAL A 117 -19.80 -4.25 -19.75
C VAL A 117 -20.50 -2.93 -19.97
N GLY A 118 -21.48 -2.87 -20.88
CA GLY A 118 -22.26 -1.64 -21.14
C GLY A 118 -23.06 -1.18 -19.92
N HIS A 119 -23.67 -2.09 -19.20
CA HIS A 119 -24.44 -1.77 -17.98
C HIS A 119 -23.56 -1.38 -16.80
N ARG A 120 -22.33 -1.92 -16.71
CA ARG A 120 -21.36 -1.50 -15.68
C ARG A 120 -20.99 -0.03 -15.80
N LYS A 121 -20.88 0.48 -17.03
CA LYS A 121 -20.60 1.90 -17.28
C LYS A 121 -21.71 2.79 -16.72
N THR A 122 -22.96 2.45 -16.96
CA THR A 122 -24.11 3.18 -16.42
C THR A 122 -24.13 3.20 -14.89
N VAL A 123 -23.83 2.05 -14.25
CA VAL A 123 -23.72 1.97 -12.79
C VAL A 123 -22.59 2.86 -12.27
N GLN A 124 -21.45 2.89 -12.93
CA GLN A 124 -20.31 3.75 -12.57
C GLN A 124 -20.69 5.23 -12.66
N GLU A 125 -21.40 5.64 -13.70
CA GLU A 125 -21.88 7.02 -13.86
C GLU A 125 -22.85 7.43 -12.74
N VAL A 126 -23.77 6.53 -12.38
CA VAL A 126 -24.71 6.76 -11.26
C VAL A 126 -23.98 6.88 -9.93
N VAL A 127 -23.04 5.98 -9.65
CA VAL A 127 -22.22 6.02 -8.41
C VAL A 127 -21.40 7.31 -8.35
N ALA A 128 -20.78 7.72 -9.45
CA ALA A 128 -20.03 8.97 -9.52
C ALA A 128 -20.90 10.19 -9.24
N ALA A 129 -22.11 10.26 -9.83
CA ALA A 129 -23.05 11.33 -9.59
C ALA A 129 -23.51 11.40 -8.12
N LEU A 130 -23.81 10.24 -7.51
CA LEU A 130 -24.17 10.15 -6.10
C LEU A 130 -23.03 10.56 -5.17
N ALA A 131 -21.80 10.17 -5.49
CA ALA A 131 -20.62 10.56 -4.71
C ALA A 131 -20.40 12.07 -4.71
N VAL A 132 -20.58 12.74 -5.86
CA VAL A 132 -20.51 14.20 -5.98
C VAL A 132 -21.64 14.86 -5.17
N ALA A 133 -22.86 14.36 -5.28
CA ALA A 133 -23.99 14.88 -4.51
C ALA A 133 -23.78 14.73 -2.99
N ALA A 134 -23.26 13.61 -2.54
CA ALA A 134 -22.95 13.37 -1.14
C ALA A 134 -21.86 14.31 -0.62
N ALA A 135 -20.82 14.56 -1.42
CA ALA A 135 -19.74 15.49 -1.07
C ALA A 135 -20.28 16.93 -0.90
N HIS A 136 -21.17 17.39 -1.78
CA HIS A 136 -21.81 18.70 -1.66
C HIS A 136 -22.71 18.80 -0.42
N ALA A 137 -23.46 17.76 -0.09
CA ALA A 137 -24.29 17.72 1.11
C ALA A 137 -23.45 17.84 2.39
N GLN A 138 -22.34 17.13 2.47
CA GLN A 138 -21.41 17.20 3.61
C GLN A 138 -20.76 18.58 3.77
N GLN A 139 -20.42 19.24 2.66
CA GLN A 139 -19.89 20.61 2.68
C GLN A 139 -20.93 21.63 3.15
N ALA A 140 -22.18 21.48 2.73
CA ALA A 140 -23.28 22.35 3.17
C ALA A 140 -23.55 22.18 4.67
N GLU A 141 -23.51 20.96 5.19
CA GLU A 141 -23.67 20.66 6.61
C GLU A 141 -22.51 21.19 7.45
N ALA A 142 -21.27 21.07 6.97
CA ALA A 142 -20.09 21.65 7.60
C ALA A 142 -20.13 23.19 7.67
N ALA A 143 -20.67 23.83 6.62
CA ALA A 143 -20.83 25.27 6.55
C ALA A 143 -21.96 25.79 7.46
N SER A 144 -22.93 24.94 7.83
CA SER A 144 -24.08 25.28 8.68
C SER A 144 -23.83 25.10 10.18
N ARG A 145 -22.65 24.62 10.60
CA ARG A 145 -22.29 24.55 12.03
C ARG A 145 -22.05 25.96 12.56
N PRO A 146 -22.82 26.41 13.57
CA PRO A 146 -22.57 27.69 14.20
C PRO A 146 -21.19 27.64 14.88
N VAL A 147 -20.37 28.64 14.57
CA VAL A 147 -19.13 28.90 15.29
C VAL A 147 -19.51 29.21 16.72
N ASP A 148 -19.23 28.27 17.60
CA ASP A 148 -19.38 28.45 19.06
C ASP A 148 -18.49 29.61 19.49
N GLN A 149 -19.08 30.73 19.86
CA GLN A 149 -18.36 31.90 20.36
C GLN A 149 -17.84 31.57 21.76
N PRO A 150 -16.55 31.84 22.06
CA PRO A 150 -16.05 31.66 23.42
C PRO A 150 -16.75 32.61 24.38
N PRO A 151 -17.07 32.21 25.60
CA PRO A 151 -17.69 33.07 26.59
C PRO A 151 -16.69 34.17 27.03
N LYS A 152 -17.26 35.37 27.22
CA LYS A 152 -16.53 36.53 27.78
C LYS A 152 -16.09 36.29 29.21
#